data_1b0eed1ff1a389bb63238b1d50188bcf
#
_entry.id   1b0eed1ff1a389bb63238b1d50188bcf
#
_cell.length_a   1.000
_cell.length_b   1.000
_cell.length_c   1.000
_cell.angle_alpha   90.00
_cell.angle_beta   90.00
_cell.angle_gamma   90.00
#
_symmetry.space_group_name_H-M   'P 1'
#
loop_
_entity.id
_entity.type
_entity.pdbx_description
1 polymer ?
#
loop_
_entity_poly.entity_id
_entity_poly.type
_entity_poly.pdbx_seq_one_letter_code
_entity_poly.pdbx_strand_id
1 'polypeptide(L)'
;ILVLVSPFPHKRNRIMQIFFRMSAFSVLSLWQNSIEINMETTRQQKIERLIQKELSDMLQRQTQQAPGVLVSVSRVRISPDLSVCRGYLSVFPSERGDEIVANINANVKTVRFELGKRVRHQLRIIPELKFFVDDSLDYLENIDRLLQQ
;
A
#
# COMPACT_ATOMS: atom_id res chain seq x y z
N ILE A 1 -23.03 55.28 -32.70
CA ILE A 1 -21.77 55.90 -32.33
C ILE A 1 -21.34 55.28 -31.00
N LEU A 2 -20.52 54.26 -30.99
CA LEU A 2 -19.45 54.08 -29.98
C LEU A 2 -18.63 52.86 -30.34
N VAL A 3 -17.42 53.21 -30.80
CA VAL A 3 -16.32 52.28 -31.03
C VAL A 3 -15.79 51.84 -29.70
N LEU A 4 -15.80 50.53 -29.40
CA LEU A 4 -15.04 49.96 -28.31
C LEU A 4 -13.93 49.11 -28.87
N VAL A 5 -12.76 49.74 -28.90
CA VAL A 5 -11.47 49.12 -29.18
C VAL A 5 -11.12 48.16 -28.07
N SER A 6 -10.97 46.92 -28.40
CA SER A 6 -10.41 45.89 -27.52
C SER A 6 -8.91 45.75 -27.79
N PRO A 7 -8.01 45.95 -26.79
CA PRO A 7 -6.61 45.59 -26.93
C PRO A 7 -6.32 44.31 -26.16
N PHE A 8 -6.37 43.17 -26.81
CA PHE A 8 -5.68 41.99 -26.29
C PHE A 8 -4.66 41.48 -27.31
N PRO A 9 -3.39 41.39 -26.92
CA PRO A 9 -2.35 40.89 -27.79
C PRO A 9 -2.48 39.40 -28.00
N HIS A 10 -2.53 39.05 -29.24
CA HIS A 10 -2.61 37.69 -29.78
C HIS A 10 -1.30 36.91 -29.52
N LYS A 11 -1.12 36.33 -28.34
CA LYS A 11 -0.19 35.23 -28.19
C LYS A 11 -0.98 33.91 -28.29
N ARG A 12 -0.97 33.36 -29.51
CA ARG A 12 -1.47 32.00 -29.78
C ARG A 12 -0.72 30.99 -28.90
N ASN A 13 -1.36 30.58 -27.85
CA ASN A 13 -0.89 29.49 -27.02
C ASN A 13 -0.97 28.20 -27.85
N ARG A 14 0.17 27.71 -28.34
CA ARG A 14 0.28 26.42 -29.06
C ARG A 14 -0.28 25.24 -28.28
N ILE A 15 -0.37 25.36 -26.98
CA ILE A 15 -0.91 24.32 -26.09
C ILE A 15 -2.42 24.14 -26.31
N MET A 16 -3.15 25.23 -26.62
CA MET A 16 -4.61 25.16 -26.82
C MET A 16 -5.00 24.53 -28.17
N GLN A 17 -4.13 24.59 -29.17
CA GLN A 17 -4.37 23.94 -30.48
C GLN A 17 -4.11 22.43 -30.44
N ILE A 18 -3.27 21.94 -29.52
CA ILE A 18 -3.06 20.50 -29.33
C ILE A 18 -4.27 19.89 -28.65
N PHE A 19 -4.92 20.60 -27.73
CA PHE A 19 -6.12 20.14 -27.04
C PHE A 19 -7.35 20.02 -27.95
N PHE A 20 -7.45 20.86 -28.97
CA PHE A 20 -8.62 20.86 -29.87
C PHE A 20 -8.57 19.80 -30.99
N ARG A 21 -7.40 19.16 -31.20
CA ARG A 21 -7.22 18.06 -32.17
C ARG A 21 -7.31 16.66 -31.58
N MET A 22 -7.34 16.54 -30.26
CA MET A 22 -7.63 15.26 -29.62
C MET A 22 -9.14 15.05 -29.64
N SER A 23 -9.59 14.09 -30.44
CA SER A 23 -10.96 13.64 -30.48
C SER A 23 -11.51 13.49 -29.05
N ALA A 24 -12.72 13.96 -28.81
CA ALA A 24 -13.42 13.83 -27.51
C ALA A 24 -13.39 12.40 -26.94
N PHE A 25 -13.23 11.42 -27.81
CA PHE A 25 -13.06 10.01 -27.46
C PHE A 25 -11.73 9.73 -26.72
N SER A 26 -10.63 10.44 -27.06
CA SER A 26 -9.34 10.26 -26.41
C SER A 26 -9.31 10.85 -24.99
N VAL A 27 -9.98 11.98 -24.78
CA VAL A 27 -10.05 12.62 -23.46
C VAL A 27 -10.95 11.81 -22.53
N LEU A 28 -12.05 11.26 -23.06
CA LEU A 28 -12.96 10.42 -22.28
C LEU A 28 -12.32 9.11 -21.83
N SER A 29 -11.50 8.49 -22.68
CA SER A 29 -10.77 7.26 -22.32
C SER A 29 -9.68 7.49 -21.27
N LEU A 30 -8.99 8.64 -21.32
CA LEU A 30 -8.03 9.03 -20.28
C LEU A 30 -8.72 9.32 -18.94
N TRP A 31 -9.91 9.92 -18.98
CA TRP A 31 -10.71 10.17 -17.78
C TRP A 31 -11.26 8.86 -17.17
N GLN A 32 -11.75 7.95 -17.99
CA GLN A 32 -12.18 6.63 -17.54
C GLN A 32 -11.05 5.84 -16.90
N ASN A 33 -9.86 5.78 -17.52
CA ASN A 33 -8.69 5.15 -16.93
C ASN A 33 -8.27 5.78 -15.59
N SER A 34 -8.35 7.11 -15.46
CA SER A 34 -8.01 7.79 -14.21
C SER A 34 -9.01 7.47 -13.09
N ILE A 35 -10.30 7.31 -13.41
CA ILE A 35 -11.34 6.96 -12.44
C ILE A 35 -11.20 5.49 -12.03
N GLU A 36 -10.93 4.59 -12.94
CA GLU A 36 -10.72 3.17 -12.66
C GLU A 36 -9.47 2.94 -11.78
N ILE A 37 -8.36 3.60 -12.07
CA ILE A 37 -7.14 3.55 -11.26
C ILE A 37 -7.41 4.04 -9.82
N ASN A 38 -8.17 5.13 -9.65
CA ASN A 38 -8.49 5.65 -8.32
C ASN A 38 -9.44 4.73 -7.54
N MET A 39 -10.39 4.09 -8.19
CA MET A 39 -11.33 3.16 -7.53
C MET A 39 -10.62 1.86 -7.11
N GLU A 40 -9.76 1.31 -7.93
CA GLU A 40 -8.94 0.13 -7.57
C GLU A 40 -8.01 0.45 -6.42
N THR A 41 -7.29 1.57 -6.45
CA THR A 41 -6.40 2.01 -5.38
C THR A 41 -7.15 2.16 -4.05
N THR A 42 -8.35 2.72 -4.04
CA THR A 42 -9.15 2.89 -2.82
C THR A 42 -9.60 1.54 -2.25
N ARG A 43 -10.03 0.61 -3.09
CA ARG A 43 -10.41 -0.75 -2.68
C ARG A 43 -9.21 -1.50 -2.11
N GLN A 44 -8.10 -1.46 -2.79
CA GLN A 44 -6.84 -2.07 -2.38
C GLN A 44 -6.41 -1.57 -1.02
N GLN A 45 -6.40 -0.25 -0.80
CA GLN A 45 -6.06 0.36 0.49
C GLN A 45 -6.99 -0.06 1.63
N LYS A 46 -8.29 -0.18 1.37
CA LYS A 46 -9.25 -0.67 2.38
C LYS A 46 -8.94 -2.11 2.78
N ILE A 47 -8.62 -2.96 1.80
CA ILE A 47 -8.27 -4.37 2.05
C ILE A 47 -6.91 -4.47 2.78
N GLU A 48 -5.92 -3.66 2.41
CA GLU A 48 -4.63 -3.58 3.09
C GLU A 48 -4.79 -3.25 4.58
N ARG A 49 -5.58 -2.22 4.88
CA ARG A 49 -5.86 -1.82 6.28
C ARG A 49 -6.61 -2.89 7.06
N LEU A 50 -7.57 -3.54 6.44
CA LEU A 50 -8.30 -4.64 7.05
C LEU A 50 -7.37 -5.79 7.41
N ILE A 51 -6.57 -6.26 6.44
CA ILE A 51 -5.64 -7.36 6.65
C ILE A 51 -4.55 -6.97 7.66
N GLN A 52 -4.03 -5.75 7.61
CA GLN A 52 -3.05 -5.25 8.57
C GLN A 52 -3.59 -5.31 10.00
N LYS A 53 -4.81 -4.86 10.23
CA LYS A 53 -5.46 -4.89 11.54
C LYS A 53 -5.60 -6.31 12.05
N GLU A 54 -6.18 -7.20 11.25
CA GLU A 54 -6.43 -8.58 11.66
C GLU A 54 -5.14 -9.38 11.88
N LEU A 55 -4.13 -9.18 11.02
CA LEU A 55 -2.81 -9.79 11.21
C LEU A 55 -2.11 -9.26 12.46
N SER A 56 -2.18 -7.95 12.74
CA SER A 56 -1.60 -7.37 13.95
C SER A 56 -2.21 -8.01 15.21
N ASP A 57 -3.53 -8.11 15.28
CA ASP A 57 -4.23 -8.71 16.40
C ASP A 57 -3.87 -10.20 16.58
N MET A 58 -3.71 -10.93 15.48
CA MET A 58 -3.36 -12.35 15.51
C MET A 58 -1.93 -12.56 15.99
N LEU A 59 -0.97 -11.87 15.38
CA LEU A 59 0.46 -12.02 15.71
C LEU A 59 0.74 -11.54 17.13
N GLN A 60 0.13 -10.43 17.56
CA GLN A 60 0.28 -9.95 18.93
C GLN A 60 -0.19 -10.97 19.97
N ARG A 61 -1.31 -11.65 19.74
CA ARG A 61 -1.79 -12.70 20.65
C ARG A 61 -0.87 -13.90 20.69
N GLN A 62 -0.28 -14.28 19.56
CA GLN A 62 0.67 -15.39 19.49
C GLN A 62 1.99 -15.07 20.20
N THR A 63 2.48 -13.83 20.04
CA THR A 63 3.74 -13.40 20.67
C THR A 63 3.62 -13.11 22.15
N GLN A 64 2.43 -12.80 22.68
CA GLN A 64 2.20 -12.69 24.12
C GLN A 64 2.54 -13.98 24.88
N GLN A 65 2.54 -15.12 24.22
CA GLN A 65 2.93 -16.41 24.81
C GLN A 65 4.45 -16.66 24.79
N ALA A 66 5.21 -15.85 24.05
CA ALA A 66 6.67 -15.96 23.95
C ALA A 66 7.32 -14.80 24.71
N PRO A 67 7.89 -15.04 25.91
CA PRO A 67 8.48 -14.00 26.73
C PRO A 67 9.66 -13.33 26.01
N GLY A 68 9.69 -12.00 26.01
CA GLY A 68 10.80 -11.22 25.48
C GLY A 68 10.79 -11.00 23.97
N VAL A 69 9.73 -11.37 23.25
CA VAL A 69 9.60 -11.12 21.81
C VAL A 69 8.32 -10.32 21.55
N LEU A 70 8.48 -9.23 20.81
CA LEU A 70 7.35 -8.44 20.31
C LEU A 70 7.37 -8.45 18.78
N VAL A 71 6.26 -8.83 18.16
CA VAL A 71 6.07 -8.77 16.71
C VAL A 71 4.90 -7.87 16.40
N SER A 72 5.11 -6.88 15.54
CA SER A 72 4.07 -5.99 15.06
C SER A 72 4.08 -5.91 13.53
N VAL A 73 2.92 -5.67 12.94
CA VAL A 73 2.76 -5.51 11.49
C VAL A 73 2.90 -4.03 11.16
N SER A 74 4.03 -3.63 10.61
CA SER A 74 4.30 -2.24 10.22
C SER A 74 3.49 -1.84 9.00
N ARG A 75 3.49 -2.70 7.99
CA ARG A 75 2.86 -2.41 6.70
C ARG A 75 2.35 -3.67 6.03
N VAL A 76 1.27 -3.51 5.27
CA VAL A 76 0.75 -4.54 4.37
C VAL A 76 0.63 -3.95 2.98
N ARG A 77 1.03 -4.73 1.98
CA ARG A 77 0.86 -4.40 0.56
C ARG A 77 0.21 -5.56 -0.16
N ILE A 78 -0.78 -5.25 -0.97
CA ILE A 78 -1.52 -6.24 -1.77
C ILE A 78 -1.28 -5.94 -3.25
N SER A 79 -1.13 -7.01 -4.04
CA SER A 79 -1.06 -6.89 -5.50
C SER A 79 -2.40 -6.34 -6.06
N PRO A 80 -2.39 -5.64 -7.22
CA PRO A 80 -3.62 -5.10 -7.83
C PRO A 80 -4.68 -6.16 -8.11
N ASP A 81 -4.27 -7.38 -8.43
CA ASP A 81 -5.13 -8.55 -8.66
C ASP A 81 -5.62 -9.23 -7.36
N LEU A 82 -5.21 -8.72 -6.19
CA LEU A 82 -5.53 -9.24 -4.86
C LEU A 82 -5.06 -10.69 -4.63
N SER A 83 -4.13 -11.20 -5.42
CA SER A 83 -3.64 -12.58 -5.31
C SER A 83 -2.58 -12.76 -4.25
N VAL A 84 -1.69 -11.76 -4.08
CA VAL A 84 -0.54 -11.81 -3.15
C VAL A 84 -0.59 -10.64 -2.18
N CYS A 85 -0.38 -10.96 -0.90
CA CYS A 85 -0.28 -10.01 0.19
C CYS A 85 1.12 -10.10 0.83
N ARG A 86 1.84 -9.00 0.86
CA ARG A 86 3.15 -8.85 1.50
C ARG A 86 2.97 -8.12 2.82
N GLY A 87 3.31 -8.79 3.92
CA GLY A 87 3.31 -8.21 5.27
C GLY A 87 4.74 -7.90 5.70
N TYR A 88 4.98 -6.68 6.15
CA TYR A 88 6.25 -6.25 6.73
C TYR A 88 6.10 -6.24 8.24
N LEU A 89 6.99 -6.95 8.91
CA LEU A 89 6.95 -7.19 10.34
C LEU A 89 8.12 -6.49 11.02
N SER A 90 7.81 -5.67 12.02
CA SER A 90 8.80 -5.17 12.96
C SER A 90 8.88 -6.13 14.14
N VAL A 91 10.07 -6.62 14.42
CA VAL A 91 10.35 -7.60 15.48
C VAL A 91 11.31 -6.99 16.48
N PHE A 92 10.99 -7.13 17.77
CA PHE A 92 11.89 -6.75 18.84
C PHE A 92 12.20 -7.99 19.72
N PRO A 93 13.46 -8.27 20.02
CA PRO A 93 14.69 -7.61 19.53
C PRO A 93 14.95 -7.91 18.04
N SER A 94 15.56 -6.95 17.34
CA SER A 94 15.78 -7.01 15.88
C SER A 94 16.71 -8.17 15.47
N GLU A 95 17.65 -8.57 16.32
CA GLU A 95 18.58 -9.67 16.08
C GLU A 95 17.89 -11.01 15.76
N ARG A 96 16.67 -11.19 16.26
CA ARG A 96 15.86 -12.40 16.02
C ARG A 96 14.82 -12.24 14.93
N GLY A 97 14.82 -11.11 14.24
CA GLY A 97 13.82 -10.75 13.22
C GLY A 97 13.73 -11.80 12.13
N ASP A 98 14.85 -12.15 11.52
CA ASP A 98 14.90 -13.11 10.40
C ASP A 98 14.44 -14.51 10.81
N GLU A 99 14.86 -14.99 11.99
CA GLU A 99 14.44 -16.29 12.52
C GLU A 99 12.93 -16.35 12.73
N ILE A 100 12.37 -15.32 13.34
CA ILE A 100 10.94 -15.25 13.65
C ILE A 100 10.10 -15.12 12.38
N VAL A 101 10.53 -14.29 11.42
CA VAL A 101 9.84 -14.15 10.13
C VAL A 101 9.93 -15.43 9.32
N ALA A 102 11.06 -16.15 9.35
CA ALA A 102 11.19 -17.46 8.73
C ALA A 102 10.22 -18.48 9.33
N ASN A 103 10.08 -18.51 10.67
CA ASN A 103 9.11 -19.36 11.36
C ASN A 103 7.65 -19.03 11.00
N ILE A 104 7.32 -17.74 10.90
CA ILE A 104 5.98 -17.31 10.48
C ILE A 104 5.70 -17.74 9.03
N ASN A 105 6.68 -17.59 8.13
CA ASN A 105 6.56 -18.03 6.74
C ASN A 105 6.45 -19.57 6.62
N ALA A 106 7.15 -20.33 7.46
CA ALA A 106 7.00 -21.79 7.51
C ALA A 106 5.56 -22.20 7.89
N ASN A 107 4.92 -21.43 8.77
CA ASN A 107 3.56 -21.65 9.23
C ASN A 107 2.49 -20.81 8.51
N VAL A 108 2.83 -20.20 7.37
CA VAL A 108 1.97 -19.25 6.65
C VAL A 108 0.59 -19.82 6.30
N LYS A 109 0.49 -21.12 6.05
CA LYS A 109 -0.78 -21.80 5.76
C LYS A 109 -1.76 -21.69 6.94
N THR A 110 -1.26 -21.87 8.17
CA THR A 110 -2.05 -21.74 9.40
C THR A 110 -2.48 -20.29 9.61
N VAL A 111 -1.54 -19.34 9.42
CA VAL A 111 -1.84 -17.90 9.52
C VAL A 111 -2.90 -17.50 8.50
N ARG A 112 -2.78 -17.95 7.25
CA ARG A 112 -3.77 -17.69 6.21
C ARG A 112 -5.15 -18.27 6.53
N PHE A 113 -5.19 -19.47 7.10
CA PHE A 113 -6.44 -20.11 7.50
C PHE A 113 -7.15 -19.34 8.62
N GLU A 114 -6.41 -18.94 9.66
CA GLU A 114 -6.95 -18.14 10.76
C GLU A 114 -7.38 -16.74 10.30
N LEU A 115 -6.60 -16.09 9.45
CA LEU A 115 -7.00 -14.83 8.80
C LEU A 115 -8.30 -15.01 8.03
N GLY A 116 -8.41 -16.10 7.25
CA GLY A 116 -9.60 -16.41 6.47
C GLY A 116 -10.86 -16.53 7.32
N LYS A 117 -10.78 -17.14 8.49
CA LYS A 117 -11.92 -17.22 9.44
C LYS A 117 -12.40 -15.82 9.88
N ARG A 118 -11.47 -14.89 10.10
CA ARG A 118 -11.78 -13.55 10.58
C ARG A 118 -12.35 -12.63 9.50
N VAL A 119 -11.78 -12.69 8.28
CA VAL A 119 -12.15 -11.78 7.17
C VAL A 119 -13.16 -12.36 6.18
N ARG A 120 -13.65 -13.59 6.39
CA ARG A 120 -14.54 -14.30 5.45
C ARG A 120 -15.78 -13.52 5.02
N HIS A 121 -16.29 -12.64 5.87
CA HIS A 121 -17.46 -11.82 5.57
C HIS A 121 -17.13 -10.55 4.77
N GLN A 122 -15.86 -10.20 4.70
CA GLN A 122 -15.38 -8.96 4.07
C GLN A 122 -14.58 -9.23 2.79
N LEU A 123 -13.88 -10.38 2.73
CA LEU A 123 -13.08 -10.79 1.58
C LEU A 123 -13.59 -12.12 1.02
N ARG A 124 -13.87 -12.10 -0.29
CA ARG A 124 -14.29 -13.30 -1.00
C ARG A 124 -13.13 -14.29 -1.21
N ILE A 125 -11.94 -13.77 -1.44
CA ILE A 125 -10.72 -14.55 -1.68
C ILE A 125 -9.65 -14.06 -0.73
N ILE A 126 -8.97 -15.00 -0.06
CA ILE A 126 -7.85 -14.69 0.83
C ILE A 126 -6.56 -14.76 0.01
N PRO A 127 -5.79 -13.66 -0.06
CA PRO A 127 -4.53 -13.64 -0.80
C PRO A 127 -3.51 -14.63 -0.27
N GLU A 128 -2.50 -14.95 -1.08
CA GLU A 128 -1.31 -15.64 -0.61
C GLU A 128 -0.49 -14.70 0.26
N LEU A 129 -0.13 -15.14 1.46
CA LEU A 129 0.63 -14.31 2.41
C LEU A 129 2.13 -14.58 2.27
N LYS A 130 2.93 -13.50 2.29
CA LYS A 130 4.40 -13.55 2.40
C LYS A 130 4.84 -12.49 3.40
N PHE A 131 5.69 -12.85 4.35
CA PHE A 131 6.17 -11.95 5.38
C PHE A 131 7.64 -11.62 5.19
N PHE A 132 7.99 -10.37 5.49
CA PHE A 132 9.33 -9.80 5.38
C PHE A 132 9.64 -9.04 6.67
N VAL A 133 10.91 -8.95 7.04
CA VAL A 133 11.36 -8.07 8.12
C VAL A 133 11.26 -6.62 7.65
N ASP A 134 10.87 -5.72 8.53
CA ASP A 134 10.84 -4.28 8.29
C ASP A 134 12.06 -3.63 8.95
N ASP A 135 13.10 -3.38 8.16
CA ASP A 135 14.35 -2.76 8.60
C ASP A 135 14.28 -1.22 8.63
N SER A 136 13.09 -0.64 8.49
CA SER A 136 12.94 0.83 8.39
C SER A 136 13.43 1.57 9.63
N LEU A 137 13.33 0.96 10.81
CA LEU A 137 13.81 1.55 12.07
C LEU A 137 15.34 1.52 12.13
N ASP A 138 15.97 0.41 11.79
CA ASP A 138 17.42 0.26 11.79
C ASP A 138 18.09 1.23 10.81
N TYR A 139 17.40 1.47 9.66
CA TYR A 139 17.85 2.44 8.67
C TYR A 139 17.80 3.89 9.20
N LEU A 140 16.75 4.26 9.92
CA LEU A 140 16.60 5.60 10.52
C LEU A 140 17.65 5.83 11.62
N GLU A 141 17.90 4.86 12.49
CA GLU A 141 18.93 4.94 13.54
C GLU A 141 20.34 5.09 12.93
N ASN A 142 20.61 4.42 11.83
CA ASN A 142 21.88 4.56 11.12
C ASN A 142 22.05 5.97 10.51
N ILE A 143 20.99 6.55 9.95
CA ILE A 143 21.01 7.92 9.43
C ILE A 143 21.27 8.91 10.55
N ASP A 144 20.56 8.80 11.68
CA ASP A 144 20.74 9.70 12.82
C ASP A 144 22.17 9.62 13.38
N ARG A 145 22.75 8.43 13.43
CA ARG A 145 24.15 8.25 13.84
C ARG A 145 25.14 8.92 12.89
N LEU A 146 24.87 8.89 11.59
CA LEU A 146 25.73 9.55 10.58
C LEU A 146 25.58 11.08 10.60
N LEU A 147 24.41 11.60 10.96
CA LEU A 147 24.17 13.04 11.05
C LEU A 147 24.71 13.68 12.32
N GLN A 148 25.05 12.88 13.36
CA GLN A 148 25.63 13.33 14.62
C GLN A 148 27.16 13.33 14.63
N GLN A 149 27.82 12.92 13.53
CA GLN A 149 29.27 13.01 13.33
C GLN A 149 29.63 14.30 12.60
#